data_121d589ecbedc769ed6f3025a8cf9333
#
_entry.id   121d589ecbedc769ed6f3025a8cf9333
#
_cell.length_a   1.000
_cell.length_b   1.000
_cell.length_c   1.000
_cell.angle_alpha   90.00
_cell.angle_beta   90.00
_cell.angle_gamma   90.00
#
_symmetry.space_group_name_H-M   'P 1'
#
loop_
_entity.id
_entity.type
_entity.pdbx_description
1 polymer ?
#
loop_
_entity_poly.entity_id
_entity_poly.type
_entity_poly.pdbx_seq_one_letter_code
_entity_poly.pdbx_strand_id
1 'polypeptide(L)'
;GTPTKMAEMIAGLDGPVYVERVALFNAKQRNRAKKAIKKALELQIENRGFSFVEVLAECPTHLQKSPEDAEAWVRDAMTPYFPLGVKKDLTVEPRPALPVPDYDPLRLLAAIGASTVAPPRFAKGFPVQLGAADIGVKFAGAGGDGAQTAAMLLTHSAIHEGFDATHIPSYGPESRGGTSYADVHVADGEVLSPASPKPDVLIAFNMPSLVKFGPDVLPGGTIIYDSSVITDYKPVRAGVKVVGVP
;
A
#
# COMPACT_ATOMS: atom_id res chain seq x y z
N GLY A 1 20.37 19.37 -3.25
CA GLY A 1 21.36 18.34 -3.59
C GLY A 1 21.27 17.95 -5.06
N THR A 2 22.31 17.34 -5.59
CA THR A 2 22.31 16.84 -6.97
C THR A 2 21.41 15.60 -7.07
N PRO A 3 20.55 15.51 -8.10
CA PRO A 3 19.68 14.35 -8.28
C PRO A 3 20.48 13.06 -8.47
N THR A 4 20.01 11.97 -7.85
CA THR A 4 20.64 10.65 -7.96
C THR A 4 20.30 10.00 -9.29
N LYS A 5 21.30 9.57 -10.04
CA LYS A 5 21.14 8.89 -11.34
C LYS A 5 21.03 7.37 -11.13
N MET A 6 19.82 6.90 -10.84
CA MET A 6 19.60 5.52 -10.42
C MET A 6 19.99 4.50 -11.49
N ALA A 7 19.61 4.72 -12.76
CA ALA A 7 19.98 3.81 -13.84
C ALA A 7 21.50 3.67 -14.01
N GLU A 8 22.25 4.77 -13.89
CA GLU A 8 23.72 4.74 -13.97
C GLU A 8 24.33 4.00 -12.78
N MET A 9 23.80 4.21 -11.57
CA MET A 9 24.27 3.51 -10.37
C MET A 9 24.06 2.00 -10.50
N ILE A 10 22.87 1.59 -10.91
CA ILE A 10 22.52 0.17 -11.09
C ILE A 10 23.34 -0.44 -12.23
N ALA A 11 23.57 0.29 -13.31
CA ALA A 11 24.41 -0.20 -14.41
C ALA A 11 25.87 -0.45 -13.99
N GLY A 12 26.36 0.26 -12.95
CA GLY A 12 27.69 0.05 -12.39
C GLY A 12 27.84 -1.22 -11.55
N LEU A 13 26.76 -1.90 -11.19
CA LEU A 13 26.81 -3.15 -10.44
C LEU A 13 27.09 -4.36 -11.38
N ASP A 14 27.66 -5.44 -10.83
CA ASP A 14 27.97 -6.64 -11.63
C ASP A 14 26.73 -7.49 -11.97
N GLY A 15 25.70 -7.45 -11.12
CA GLY A 15 24.52 -8.30 -11.25
C GLY A 15 23.57 -7.99 -12.41
N PRO A 16 23.27 -6.72 -12.75
CA PRO A 16 22.37 -6.37 -13.84
C PRO A 16 22.96 -6.70 -15.22
N VAL A 17 22.14 -7.31 -16.07
CA VAL A 17 22.49 -7.62 -17.47
C VAL A 17 21.92 -6.61 -18.45
N TYR A 18 20.81 -5.97 -18.08
CA TYR A 18 20.17 -4.94 -18.88
C TYR A 18 19.69 -3.78 -18.00
N VAL A 19 20.08 -2.56 -18.38
CA VAL A 19 19.63 -1.32 -17.73
C VAL A 19 19.32 -0.29 -18.79
N GLU A 20 18.08 0.22 -18.83
CA GLU A 20 17.69 1.29 -19.76
C GLU A 20 16.84 2.34 -19.05
N ARG A 21 17.07 3.61 -19.38
CA ARG A 21 16.18 4.71 -19.01
C ARG A 21 15.33 5.10 -20.20
N VAL A 22 14.01 5.14 -19.98
CA VAL A 22 12.98 5.49 -20.96
C VAL A 22 12.07 6.59 -20.41
N ALA A 23 11.16 7.10 -21.25
CA ALA A 23 10.20 8.13 -20.85
C ALA A 23 8.84 7.91 -21.51
N LEU A 24 7.80 8.66 -21.08
CA LEU A 24 6.44 8.48 -21.57
C LEU A 24 5.86 9.71 -22.27
N PHE A 25 6.55 10.83 -22.33
CA PHE A 25 6.06 12.14 -22.79
C PHE A 25 5.59 12.24 -24.25
N ASN A 26 5.71 11.22 -25.06
CA ASN A 26 5.13 11.14 -26.41
C ASN A 26 5.03 9.71 -26.92
N ALA A 27 4.31 9.51 -28.02
CA ALA A 27 4.07 8.17 -28.61
C ALA A 27 5.36 7.41 -28.94
N LYS A 28 6.40 8.09 -29.45
CA LYS A 28 7.70 7.48 -29.74
C LYS A 28 8.37 6.93 -28.48
N GLN A 29 8.37 7.70 -27.41
CA GLN A 29 8.97 7.29 -26.14
C GLN A 29 8.14 6.20 -25.45
N ARG A 30 6.82 6.28 -25.47
CA ARG A 30 5.93 5.20 -24.98
C ARG A 30 6.20 3.87 -25.69
N ASN A 31 6.37 3.90 -27.03
CA ASN A 31 6.74 2.69 -27.77
C ASN A 31 8.14 2.17 -27.41
N ARG A 32 9.10 3.07 -27.13
CA ARG A 32 10.43 2.68 -26.66
C ARG A 32 10.36 2.05 -25.25
N ALA A 33 9.60 2.65 -24.34
CA ALA A 33 9.38 2.09 -23.01
C ALA A 33 8.76 0.68 -23.08
N LYS A 34 7.74 0.49 -23.93
CA LYS A 34 7.15 -0.83 -24.16
C LYS A 34 8.19 -1.88 -24.63
N LYS A 35 9.09 -1.50 -25.56
CA LYS A 35 10.14 -2.40 -26.05
C LYS A 35 11.16 -2.72 -24.96
N ALA A 36 11.58 -1.72 -24.16
CA ALA A 36 12.53 -1.91 -23.07
C ALA A 36 11.97 -2.84 -21.98
N ILE A 37 10.70 -2.63 -21.58
CA ILE A 37 10.02 -3.49 -20.60
C ILE A 37 9.87 -4.90 -21.15
N LYS A 38 9.47 -5.05 -22.41
CA LYS A 38 9.36 -6.37 -23.06
C LYS A 38 10.70 -7.11 -23.03
N LYS A 39 11.79 -6.45 -23.44
CA LYS A 39 13.13 -7.03 -23.40
C LYS A 39 13.55 -7.44 -21.99
N ALA A 40 13.28 -6.60 -20.99
CA ALA A 40 13.58 -6.91 -19.58
C ALA A 40 12.85 -8.18 -19.10
N LEU A 41 11.57 -8.34 -19.47
CA LEU A 41 10.78 -9.52 -19.16
C LEU A 41 11.27 -10.77 -19.91
N GLU A 42 11.63 -10.64 -21.18
CA GLU A 42 12.19 -11.74 -21.97
C GLU A 42 13.49 -12.27 -21.35
N LEU A 43 14.42 -11.38 -20.95
CA LEU A 43 15.65 -11.75 -20.26
C LEU A 43 15.38 -12.46 -18.92
N GLN A 44 14.32 -12.05 -18.21
CA GLN A 44 13.90 -12.70 -16.97
C GLN A 44 13.31 -14.10 -17.24
N ILE A 45 12.44 -14.23 -18.24
CA ILE A 45 11.84 -15.53 -18.63
C ILE A 45 12.92 -16.53 -19.06
N GLU A 46 13.93 -16.04 -19.81
CA GLU A 46 15.06 -16.84 -20.25
C GLU A 46 16.11 -17.10 -19.15
N ASN A 47 15.86 -16.64 -17.92
CA ASN A 47 16.77 -16.76 -16.77
C ASN A 47 18.21 -16.24 -17.05
N ARG A 48 18.32 -15.15 -17.81
CA ARG A 48 19.61 -14.57 -18.20
C ARG A 48 20.19 -13.62 -17.12
N GLY A 49 19.35 -13.08 -16.23
CA GLY A 49 19.80 -12.24 -15.13
C GLY A 49 18.86 -11.11 -14.80
N PHE A 50 19.30 -10.23 -13.90
CA PHE A 50 18.52 -9.07 -13.45
C PHE A 50 18.48 -7.97 -14.49
N SER A 51 17.31 -7.38 -14.71
CA SER A 51 17.09 -6.23 -15.57
C SER A 51 16.45 -5.07 -14.81
N PHE A 52 16.82 -3.85 -15.18
CA PHE A 52 16.26 -2.63 -14.60
C PHE A 52 15.84 -1.63 -15.68
N VAL A 53 14.58 -1.22 -15.68
CA VAL A 53 14.06 -0.20 -16.60
C VAL A 53 13.54 0.98 -15.77
N GLU A 54 14.24 2.11 -15.85
CA GLU A 54 13.82 3.36 -15.25
C GLU A 54 12.93 4.14 -16.22
N VAL A 55 11.69 4.44 -15.77
CA VAL A 55 10.71 5.14 -16.59
C VAL A 55 10.49 6.54 -16.06
N LEU A 56 10.91 7.56 -16.81
CA LEU A 56 10.59 8.95 -16.50
C LEU A 56 9.14 9.23 -16.90
N ALA A 57 8.33 9.51 -15.90
CA ALA A 57 6.91 9.85 -16.06
C ALA A 57 6.60 11.15 -15.32
N GLU A 58 5.58 11.81 -15.79
CA GLU A 58 5.04 13.02 -15.17
C GLU A 58 4.13 12.68 -13.99
N CYS A 59 4.06 13.62 -13.05
CA CYS A 59 3.03 13.64 -12.02
C CYS A 59 2.37 15.03 -12.02
N PRO A 60 1.30 15.22 -12.79
CA PRO A 60 0.63 16.54 -12.91
C PRO A 60 0.22 17.12 -11.57
N THR A 61 -0.28 16.28 -10.66
CA THR A 61 -0.69 16.70 -9.30
C THR A 61 0.49 17.24 -8.49
N HIS A 62 1.63 16.55 -8.48
CA HIS A 62 2.81 16.99 -7.75
C HIS A 62 3.43 18.26 -8.37
N LEU A 63 3.45 18.33 -9.69
CA LEU A 63 3.98 19.48 -10.43
C LEU A 63 3.02 20.68 -10.45
N GLN A 64 1.75 20.48 -10.08
CA GLN A 64 0.67 21.48 -10.19
C GLN A 64 0.57 22.07 -11.61
N LYS A 65 0.61 21.20 -12.61
CA LYS A 65 0.60 21.53 -14.05
C LYS A 65 -0.51 20.79 -14.78
N SER A 66 -0.86 21.28 -15.96
CA SER A 66 -1.66 20.49 -16.90
C SER A 66 -0.91 19.21 -17.30
N PRO A 67 -1.59 18.15 -17.76
CA PRO A 67 -0.92 16.96 -18.27
C PRO A 67 0.09 17.25 -19.39
N GLU A 68 -0.27 18.16 -20.32
CA GLU A 68 0.58 18.56 -21.45
C GLU A 68 1.84 19.30 -20.96
N ASP A 69 1.69 20.23 -19.99
CA ASP A 69 2.82 20.94 -19.40
C ASP A 69 3.71 20.03 -18.57
N ALA A 70 3.13 19.02 -17.92
CA ALA A 70 3.89 18.03 -17.17
C ALA A 70 4.69 17.10 -18.11
N GLU A 71 4.13 16.66 -19.25
CA GLU A 71 4.87 15.94 -20.30
C GLU A 71 6.02 16.79 -20.86
N ALA A 72 5.77 18.08 -21.14
CA ALA A 72 6.79 19.02 -21.59
C ALA A 72 7.89 19.17 -20.54
N TRP A 73 7.57 19.26 -19.27
CA TRP A 73 8.54 19.36 -18.18
C TRP A 73 9.45 18.12 -18.10
N VAL A 74 8.89 16.91 -18.26
CA VAL A 74 9.71 15.67 -18.32
C VAL A 74 10.68 15.76 -19.49
N ARG A 75 10.20 16.16 -20.69
CA ARG A 75 11.02 16.29 -21.89
C ARG A 75 12.14 17.32 -21.72
N ASP A 76 11.81 18.52 -21.24
CA ASP A 76 12.69 19.70 -21.32
C ASP A 76 13.54 19.90 -20.04
N ALA A 77 13.01 19.50 -18.87
CA ALA A 77 13.70 19.68 -17.59
C ALA A 77 14.35 18.40 -17.05
N MET A 78 13.69 17.22 -17.20
CA MET A 78 14.25 15.98 -16.64
C MET A 78 15.29 15.32 -17.54
N THR A 79 15.04 15.24 -18.87
CA THR A 79 15.94 14.49 -19.76
C THR A 79 17.37 15.05 -19.86
N PRO A 80 17.64 16.35 -19.68
CA PRO A 80 19.02 16.85 -19.60
C PRO A 80 19.81 16.30 -18.41
N TYR A 81 19.15 16.10 -17.25
CA TYR A 81 19.77 15.51 -16.07
C TYR A 81 19.80 13.99 -16.10
N PHE A 82 18.78 13.38 -16.70
CA PHE A 82 18.57 11.96 -16.80
C PHE A 82 18.53 11.52 -18.26
N PRO A 83 19.66 11.48 -18.98
CA PRO A 83 19.71 11.14 -20.39
C PRO A 83 19.08 9.77 -20.65
N LEU A 84 18.13 9.71 -21.60
CA LEU A 84 17.48 8.47 -22.00
C LEU A 84 18.45 7.52 -22.67
N GLY A 85 18.15 6.23 -22.64
CA GLY A 85 18.87 5.20 -23.38
C GLY A 85 19.37 4.06 -22.52
N VAL A 86 19.97 3.12 -23.22
CA VAL A 86 20.60 1.94 -22.62
C VAL A 86 21.85 2.36 -21.87
N LYS A 87 21.94 1.89 -20.61
CA LYS A 87 23.09 2.12 -19.73
C LYS A 87 23.95 0.86 -19.61
N LYS A 88 23.31 -0.31 -19.71
CA LYS A 88 23.98 -1.62 -19.74
C LYS A 88 23.18 -2.58 -20.61
N ASP A 89 23.84 -3.37 -21.41
CA ASP A 89 23.22 -4.41 -22.25
C ASP A 89 24.27 -5.51 -22.49
N LEU A 90 24.20 -6.57 -21.72
CA LEU A 90 25.12 -7.67 -21.77
C LEU A 90 24.45 -8.90 -22.41
N THR A 91 25.17 -9.56 -23.30
CA THR A 91 24.79 -10.90 -23.75
C THR A 91 25.34 -11.92 -22.78
N VAL A 92 24.45 -12.61 -22.07
CA VAL A 92 24.80 -13.66 -21.11
C VAL A 92 24.02 -14.92 -21.41
N GLU A 93 24.66 -16.08 -21.17
CA GLU A 93 23.96 -17.36 -21.28
C GLU A 93 22.91 -17.53 -20.18
N PRO A 94 21.81 -18.26 -20.47
CA PRO A 94 20.81 -18.59 -19.47
C PRO A 94 21.44 -19.30 -18.26
N ARG A 95 21.08 -18.88 -17.08
CA ARG A 95 21.49 -19.54 -15.83
C ARG A 95 20.65 -20.80 -15.59
N PRO A 96 21.20 -21.85 -15.00
CA PRO A 96 20.37 -22.98 -14.57
C PRO A 96 19.33 -22.49 -13.58
N ALA A 97 18.12 -23.05 -13.67
CA ALA A 97 17.07 -22.78 -12.70
C ALA A 97 17.56 -23.18 -11.31
N LEU A 98 17.41 -22.28 -10.35
CA LEU A 98 17.66 -22.64 -8.95
C LEU A 98 16.64 -23.71 -8.53
N PRO A 99 17.05 -24.75 -7.79
CA PRO A 99 16.10 -25.70 -7.27
C PRO A 99 15.10 -24.96 -6.39
N VAL A 100 13.80 -25.17 -6.65
CA VAL A 100 12.75 -24.69 -5.76
C VAL A 100 12.89 -25.47 -4.45
N PRO A 101 13.18 -24.82 -3.32
CA PRO A 101 13.28 -25.53 -2.05
C PRO A 101 11.92 -26.15 -1.72
N ASP A 102 11.95 -27.40 -1.29
CA ASP A 102 10.76 -28.05 -0.74
C ASP A 102 10.39 -27.35 0.57
N TYR A 103 9.28 -26.62 0.53
CA TYR A 103 8.79 -25.84 1.67
C TYR A 103 7.94 -26.73 2.56
N ASP A 104 8.52 -27.15 3.69
CA ASP A 104 7.80 -27.84 4.76
C ASP A 104 7.58 -26.87 5.94
N PRO A 105 6.34 -26.37 6.13
CA PRO A 105 6.05 -25.44 7.21
C PRO A 105 6.30 -26.04 8.60
N LEU A 106 6.13 -27.36 8.78
CA LEU A 106 6.37 -28.03 10.06
C LEU A 106 7.86 -28.07 10.39
N ARG A 107 8.71 -28.32 9.40
CA ARG A 107 10.17 -28.26 9.57
C ARG A 107 10.64 -26.85 9.91
N LEU A 108 10.06 -25.82 9.26
CA LEU A 108 10.38 -24.44 9.59
C LEU A 108 9.97 -24.11 11.02
N LEU A 109 8.74 -24.43 11.43
CA LEU A 109 8.24 -24.20 12.79
C LEU A 109 9.11 -24.91 13.83
N ALA A 110 9.49 -26.16 13.58
CA ALA A 110 10.40 -26.92 14.46
C ALA A 110 11.77 -26.26 14.55
N ALA A 111 12.33 -25.79 13.43
CA ALA A 111 13.66 -25.15 13.40
C ALA A 111 13.73 -23.83 14.17
N ILE A 112 12.64 -23.04 14.18
CA ILE A 112 12.55 -21.78 14.94
C ILE A 112 12.01 -21.99 16.38
N GLY A 113 11.76 -23.24 16.80
CA GLY A 113 11.21 -23.55 18.12
C GLY A 113 9.76 -23.08 18.32
N ALA A 114 9.02 -22.82 17.23
CA ALA A 114 7.64 -22.41 17.31
C ALA A 114 6.71 -23.59 17.61
N SER A 115 5.65 -23.32 18.40
CA SER A 115 4.63 -24.32 18.68
C SER A 115 3.79 -24.62 17.44
N THR A 116 3.53 -25.88 17.17
CA THR A 116 2.55 -26.34 16.18
C THR A 116 1.12 -26.34 16.71
N VAL A 117 0.96 -26.05 18.01
CA VAL A 117 -0.36 -25.92 18.63
C VAL A 117 -0.94 -24.57 18.25
N ALA A 118 -2.14 -24.59 17.66
CA ALA A 118 -2.87 -23.35 17.39
C ALA A 118 -3.01 -22.55 18.70
N PRO A 119 -2.70 -21.25 18.68
CA PRO A 119 -2.88 -20.43 19.87
C PRO A 119 -4.35 -20.48 20.31
N PRO A 120 -4.60 -20.34 21.62
CA PRO A 120 -5.96 -20.38 22.13
C PRO A 120 -6.75 -19.20 21.56
N ARG A 121 -7.98 -19.43 21.12
CA ARG A 121 -8.91 -18.39 20.75
C ARG A 121 -9.44 -17.71 22.00
N PHE A 122 -9.48 -16.39 22.00
CA PHE A 122 -9.99 -15.59 23.12
C PHE A 122 -11.46 -15.21 22.92
N ALA A 123 -11.89 -15.05 21.66
CA ALA A 123 -13.28 -14.75 21.34
C ALA A 123 -14.17 -15.99 21.52
N LYS A 124 -15.22 -15.83 22.33
CA LYS A 124 -16.23 -16.89 22.56
C LYS A 124 -17.35 -16.89 21.49
N GLY A 125 -17.38 -15.88 20.65
CA GLY A 125 -18.34 -15.66 19.60
C GLY A 125 -18.29 -14.21 19.12
N PHE A 126 -19.08 -13.90 18.11
CA PHE A 126 -19.19 -12.53 17.61
C PHE A 126 -19.78 -11.60 18.70
N PRO A 127 -19.31 -10.34 18.80
CA PRO A 127 -19.74 -9.44 19.87
C PRO A 127 -21.23 -9.10 19.79
N VAL A 128 -22.04 -9.72 20.64
CA VAL A 128 -23.51 -9.55 20.68
C VAL A 128 -23.96 -8.13 21.06
N GLN A 129 -23.12 -7.38 21.77
CA GLN A 129 -23.41 -6.00 22.15
C GLN A 129 -23.45 -5.02 20.97
N LEU A 130 -22.97 -5.42 19.82
CA LEU A 130 -22.95 -4.60 18.62
C LEU A 130 -24.23 -4.72 17.80
N GLY A 131 -25.08 -5.71 18.12
CA GLY A 131 -26.40 -5.88 17.52
C GLY A 131 -26.42 -6.27 16.03
N ALA A 132 -25.25 -6.50 15.44
CA ALA A 132 -25.10 -6.87 14.04
C ALA A 132 -24.13 -8.04 13.92
N ALA A 133 -24.35 -8.88 12.91
CA ALA A 133 -23.45 -9.99 12.55
C ALA A 133 -22.32 -9.55 11.59
N ASP A 134 -22.26 -8.27 11.28
CA ASP A 134 -21.27 -7.63 10.39
C ASP A 134 -20.98 -6.22 10.93
N ILE A 135 -19.71 -5.84 10.98
CA ILE A 135 -19.24 -4.54 11.46
C ILE A 135 -18.27 -3.95 10.47
N GLY A 136 -18.57 -2.71 10.06
CA GLY A 136 -17.64 -1.87 9.31
C GLY A 136 -16.83 -0.95 10.22
N VAL A 137 -15.52 -1.09 10.20
CA VAL A 137 -14.58 -0.26 10.96
C VAL A 137 -13.70 0.53 10.00
N LYS A 138 -13.64 1.84 10.17
CA LYS A 138 -12.73 2.70 9.40
C LYS A 138 -11.61 3.21 10.30
N PHE A 139 -10.37 2.92 9.90
CA PHE A 139 -9.17 3.49 10.49
C PHE A 139 -8.70 4.65 9.63
N ALA A 140 -8.47 5.82 10.19
CA ALA A 140 -8.11 7.00 9.41
C ALA A 140 -7.07 7.86 10.11
N GLY A 141 -6.02 8.22 9.37
CA GLY A 141 -4.89 9.01 9.85
C GLY A 141 -4.09 9.60 8.71
N ALA A 142 -2.89 10.08 8.97
CA ALA A 142 -1.91 10.45 7.97
C ALA A 142 -0.93 9.30 7.71
N GLY A 143 -0.18 9.40 6.64
CA GLY A 143 0.93 8.47 6.39
C GLY A 143 1.95 8.53 7.54
N GLY A 144 2.10 7.42 8.25
CA GLY A 144 2.96 7.29 9.44
C GLY A 144 2.22 7.19 10.76
N ASP A 145 0.93 7.55 10.85
CA ASP A 145 0.13 7.48 12.09
C ASP A 145 -0.20 6.03 12.53
N GLY A 146 0.08 5.04 11.70
CA GLY A 146 -0.16 3.63 12.03
C GLY A 146 -1.58 3.13 11.71
N ALA A 147 -2.44 3.93 11.08
CA ALA A 147 -3.82 3.57 10.75
C ALA A 147 -3.92 2.26 9.93
N GLN A 148 -3.05 2.09 8.93
CA GLN A 148 -3.00 0.88 8.11
C GLN A 148 -2.56 -0.35 8.92
N THR A 149 -1.56 -0.18 9.79
CA THR A 149 -1.07 -1.26 10.65
C THR A 149 -2.13 -1.70 11.64
N ALA A 150 -2.83 -0.76 12.27
CA ALA A 150 -3.91 -1.04 13.20
C ALA A 150 -5.08 -1.78 12.52
N ALA A 151 -5.46 -1.35 11.31
CA ALA A 151 -6.48 -2.01 10.50
C ALA A 151 -6.09 -3.46 10.15
N MET A 152 -4.86 -3.66 9.72
CA MET A 152 -4.33 -5.01 9.41
C MET A 152 -4.30 -5.91 10.64
N LEU A 153 -3.89 -5.39 11.80
CA LEU A 153 -3.89 -6.14 13.06
C LEU A 153 -5.30 -6.58 13.46
N LEU A 154 -6.30 -5.69 13.35
CA LEU A 154 -7.68 -6.05 13.62
C LEU A 154 -8.16 -7.16 12.68
N THR A 155 -7.90 -7.02 11.38
CA THR A 155 -8.29 -8.01 10.37
C THR A 155 -7.67 -9.38 10.65
N HIS A 156 -6.37 -9.42 10.90
CA HIS A 156 -5.67 -10.68 11.21
C HIS A 156 -6.18 -11.30 12.51
N SER A 157 -6.45 -10.48 13.53
CA SER A 157 -7.00 -10.97 14.79
C SER A 157 -8.39 -11.57 14.61
N ALA A 158 -9.25 -10.92 13.84
CA ALA A 158 -10.59 -11.42 13.53
C ALA A 158 -10.54 -12.76 12.78
N ILE A 159 -9.72 -12.86 11.73
CA ILE A 159 -9.51 -14.12 10.98
C ILE A 159 -8.97 -15.22 11.91
N HIS A 160 -8.02 -14.87 12.78
CA HIS A 160 -7.45 -15.82 13.75
C HIS A 160 -8.50 -16.36 14.72
N GLU A 161 -9.44 -15.51 15.15
CA GLU A 161 -10.57 -15.88 15.98
C GLU A 161 -11.67 -16.62 15.20
N GLY A 162 -11.53 -16.79 13.89
CA GLY A 162 -12.42 -17.57 13.03
C GLY A 162 -13.59 -16.81 12.46
N PHE A 163 -13.55 -15.48 12.48
CA PHE A 163 -14.47 -14.61 11.78
C PHE A 163 -14.03 -14.40 10.34
N ASP A 164 -14.96 -14.09 9.44
CA ASP A 164 -14.59 -13.56 8.12
C ASP A 164 -14.23 -12.07 8.26
N ALA A 165 -13.14 -11.67 7.63
CA ALA A 165 -12.71 -10.29 7.69
C ALA A 165 -12.00 -9.84 6.42
N THR A 166 -12.22 -8.57 6.06
CA THR A 166 -11.60 -7.94 4.90
C THR A 166 -10.87 -6.67 5.30
N HIS A 167 -9.83 -6.32 4.54
CA HIS A 167 -9.04 -5.11 4.72
C HIS A 167 -8.85 -4.44 3.36
N ILE A 168 -9.37 -3.21 3.21
CA ILE A 168 -9.16 -2.39 2.02
C ILE A 168 -8.36 -1.16 2.41
N PRO A 169 -7.05 -1.14 2.12
CA PRO A 169 -6.22 0.03 2.34
C PRO A 169 -6.49 1.08 1.26
N SER A 170 -6.58 2.34 1.66
CA SER A 170 -6.61 3.48 0.75
C SER A 170 -5.46 4.43 1.09
N TYR A 171 -4.61 4.60 0.11
CA TYR A 171 -3.49 5.53 0.18
C TYR A 171 -3.81 6.74 -0.70
N GLY A 172 -3.77 7.94 -0.13
CA GLY A 172 -3.80 9.16 -0.93
C GLY A 172 -2.57 9.23 -1.86
N PRO A 173 -2.64 10.02 -2.95
CA PRO A 173 -1.50 10.23 -3.84
C PRO A 173 -0.31 10.91 -3.12
N GLU A 174 -0.56 11.48 -1.95
CA GLU A 174 0.43 12.13 -1.09
C GLU A 174 1.03 11.10 -0.15
N SER A 175 2.27 10.73 -0.38
CA SER A 175 3.00 9.75 0.45
C SER A 175 3.31 10.26 1.87
N ARG A 176 3.08 11.56 2.15
CA ARG A 176 3.20 12.17 3.49
C ARG A 176 2.23 13.33 3.63
N GLY A 177 1.47 13.37 4.73
CA GLY A 177 0.56 14.47 5.07
C GLY A 177 -0.85 14.39 4.48
N GLY A 178 -1.13 13.50 3.53
CA GLY A 178 -2.47 13.21 3.03
C GLY A 178 -3.24 12.23 3.93
N THR A 179 -4.56 12.25 3.83
CA THR A 179 -5.41 11.32 4.59
C THR A 179 -5.24 9.90 4.06
N SER A 180 -4.68 9.01 4.89
CA SER A 180 -4.63 7.57 4.67
C SER A 180 -5.73 6.91 5.48
N TYR A 181 -6.46 5.97 4.91
CA TYR A 181 -7.47 5.22 5.66
C TYR A 181 -7.55 3.77 5.19
N ALA A 182 -8.11 2.94 6.04
CA ALA A 182 -8.45 1.56 5.71
C ALA A 182 -9.86 1.24 6.16
N ASP A 183 -10.59 0.54 5.31
CA ASP A 183 -11.85 -0.08 5.65
C ASP A 183 -11.59 -1.52 6.09
N VAL A 184 -12.14 -1.89 7.23
CA VAL A 184 -12.13 -3.26 7.76
C VAL A 184 -13.58 -3.69 7.98
N HIS A 185 -13.97 -4.81 7.39
CA HIS A 185 -15.20 -5.50 7.77
C HIS A 185 -14.87 -6.77 8.52
N VAL A 186 -15.64 -7.03 9.58
CA VAL A 186 -15.60 -8.28 10.33
C VAL A 186 -17.00 -8.81 10.47
N ALA A 187 -17.21 -10.06 10.08
CA ALA A 187 -18.53 -10.71 10.12
C ALA A 187 -18.47 -12.11 10.73
N ASP A 188 -19.57 -12.52 11.31
CA ASP A 188 -19.79 -13.90 11.77
C ASP A 188 -20.01 -14.88 10.59
N GLY A 189 -20.48 -14.34 9.45
CA GLY A 189 -20.61 -15.04 8.17
C GLY A 189 -19.71 -14.42 7.09
N GLU A 190 -20.08 -14.57 5.82
CA GLU A 190 -19.32 -14.04 4.69
C GLU A 190 -19.48 -12.51 4.57
N VAL A 191 -18.35 -11.80 4.45
CA VAL A 191 -18.34 -10.36 4.16
C VAL A 191 -18.67 -10.13 2.69
N LEU A 192 -19.89 -9.69 2.39
CA LEU A 192 -20.36 -9.46 1.02
C LEU A 192 -19.89 -8.12 0.43
N SER A 193 -19.59 -7.12 1.29
CA SER A 193 -19.13 -5.79 0.86
C SER A 193 -17.94 -5.37 1.70
N PRO A 194 -16.72 -5.38 1.14
CA PRO A 194 -15.51 -5.10 1.91
C PRO A 194 -15.28 -3.61 2.19
N ALA A 195 -15.99 -2.69 1.52
CA ALA A 195 -15.87 -1.26 1.70
C ALA A 195 -16.88 -0.72 2.71
N SER A 196 -16.43 0.16 3.62
CA SER A 196 -17.27 0.84 4.63
C SER A 196 -17.37 2.34 4.34
N PRO A 197 -18.20 2.76 3.36
CA PRO A 197 -18.43 4.19 3.14
C PRO A 197 -19.13 4.85 4.34
N LYS A 198 -19.95 4.08 5.06
CA LYS A 198 -20.61 4.48 6.30
C LYS A 198 -20.25 3.48 7.41
N PRO A 199 -19.16 3.71 8.14
CA PRO A 199 -18.70 2.75 9.14
C PRO A 199 -19.57 2.78 10.42
N ASP A 200 -19.63 1.63 11.10
CA ASP A 200 -20.16 1.52 12.45
C ASP A 200 -19.19 2.11 13.46
N VAL A 201 -17.89 1.96 13.21
CA VAL A 201 -16.82 2.46 14.06
C VAL A 201 -15.80 3.24 13.23
N LEU A 202 -15.51 4.47 13.64
CA LEU A 202 -14.38 5.25 13.13
C LEU A 202 -13.29 5.31 14.21
N ILE A 203 -12.06 4.97 13.82
CA ILE A 203 -10.86 5.17 14.63
C ILE A 203 -10.02 6.23 13.94
N ALA A 204 -9.95 7.43 14.54
CA ALA A 204 -9.29 8.59 13.98
C ALA A 204 -8.00 8.94 14.74
N PHE A 205 -6.87 8.94 14.04
CA PHE A 205 -5.55 9.23 14.60
C PHE A 205 -5.19 10.72 14.54
N ASN A 206 -5.92 11.52 13.76
CA ASN A 206 -5.70 12.97 13.67
C ASN A 206 -6.99 13.73 13.36
N MET A 207 -6.96 15.04 13.60
CA MET A 207 -8.11 15.92 13.41
C MET A 207 -8.63 15.97 11.96
N PRO A 208 -7.78 16.07 10.91
CA PRO A 208 -8.28 16.07 9.53
C PRO A 208 -9.08 14.82 9.16
N SER A 209 -8.63 13.64 9.64
CA SER A 209 -9.34 12.37 9.43
C SER A 209 -10.66 12.32 10.18
N LEU A 210 -10.68 12.82 11.42
CA LEU A 210 -11.89 12.90 12.23
C LEU A 210 -12.95 13.82 11.60
N VAL A 211 -12.54 14.99 11.11
CA VAL A 211 -13.43 15.94 10.41
C VAL A 211 -13.96 15.34 9.11
N LYS A 212 -13.11 14.66 8.36
CA LYS A 212 -13.47 14.09 7.05
C LYS A 212 -14.45 12.93 7.17
N PHE A 213 -14.22 11.98 8.07
CA PHE A 213 -14.98 10.73 8.13
C PHE A 213 -15.99 10.66 9.29
N GLY A 214 -15.89 11.53 10.28
CA GLY A 214 -16.83 11.57 11.41
C GLY A 214 -18.30 11.72 10.98
N PRO A 215 -18.62 12.56 9.98
CA PRO A 215 -19.98 12.71 9.46
C PRO A 215 -20.59 11.43 8.86
N ASP A 216 -19.74 10.50 8.40
CA ASP A 216 -20.17 9.28 7.71
C ASP A 216 -20.46 8.12 8.66
N VAL A 217 -20.11 8.22 9.95
CA VAL A 217 -20.38 7.17 10.93
C VAL A 217 -21.89 6.95 11.06
N LEU A 218 -22.33 5.70 11.08
CA LEU A 218 -23.73 5.33 11.19
C LEU A 218 -24.38 5.86 12.48
N PRO A 219 -25.69 6.20 12.48
CA PRO A 219 -26.42 6.47 13.71
C PRO A 219 -26.32 5.28 14.66
N GLY A 220 -26.01 5.55 15.94
CA GLY A 220 -25.73 4.50 16.93
C GLY A 220 -24.27 3.99 16.91
N GLY A 221 -23.48 4.40 15.93
CA GLY A 221 -22.07 4.03 15.82
C GLY A 221 -21.17 4.72 16.83
N THR A 222 -19.87 4.45 16.70
CA THR A 222 -18.86 4.93 17.66
C THR A 222 -17.71 5.61 16.93
N ILE A 223 -17.25 6.74 17.45
CA ILE A 223 -16.01 7.40 17.06
C ILE A 223 -15.01 7.21 18.21
N ILE A 224 -13.86 6.63 17.89
CA ILE A 224 -12.71 6.54 18.80
C ILE A 224 -11.62 7.45 18.21
N TYR A 225 -11.03 8.30 19.02
CA TYR A 225 -9.99 9.19 18.54
C TYR A 225 -8.82 9.29 19.52
N ASP A 226 -7.62 9.58 19.00
CA ASP A 226 -6.44 9.85 19.80
C ASP A 226 -6.56 11.22 20.49
N SER A 227 -6.85 11.20 21.77
CA SER A 227 -7.01 12.43 22.57
C SER A 227 -5.69 13.08 22.96
N SER A 228 -4.56 12.40 22.75
CA SER A 228 -3.23 13.01 22.93
C SER A 228 -2.88 13.97 21.79
N VAL A 229 -3.43 13.74 20.60
CA VAL A 229 -3.23 14.56 19.39
C VAL A 229 -4.41 15.48 19.11
N ILE A 230 -5.63 15.00 19.38
CA ILE A 230 -6.89 15.72 19.11
C ILE A 230 -7.41 16.30 20.44
N THR A 231 -7.01 17.50 20.79
CA THR A 231 -7.31 18.11 22.10
C THR A 231 -8.62 18.88 22.16
N ASP A 232 -9.11 19.40 21.03
CA ASP A 232 -10.24 20.35 20.97
C ASP A 232 -11.48 19.82 20.24
N TYR A 233 -11.64 18.49 20.18
CA TYR A 233 -12.80 17.91 19.51
C TYR A 233 -14.07 18.04 20.34
N LYS A 234 -15.06 18.73 19.78
CA LYS A 234 -16.44 18.78 20.34
C LYS A 234 -17.34 17.89 19.47
N PRO A 235 -17.96 16.85 20.03
CA PRO A 235 -18.90 16.01 19.29
C PRO A 235 -20.03 16.84 18.71
N VAL A 236 -20.19 16.83 17.40
CA VAL A 236 -21.20 17.64 16.70
C VAL A 236 -22.45 16.82 16.37
N ARG A 237 -22.43 15.49 16.59
CA ARG A 237 -23.48 14.61 16.09
C ARG A 237 -24.20 13.88 17.23
N ALA A 238 -25.52 14.16 17.35
CA ALA A 238 -26.38 13.38 18.24
C ALA A 238 -26.51 11.92 17.75
N GLY A 239 -26.52 10.97 18.69
CA GLY A 239 -26.70 9.56 18.37
C GLY A 239 -25.43 8.80 17.95
N VAL A 240 -24.26 9.42 18.06
CA VAL A 240 -22.96 8.74 17.87
C VAL A 240 -22.18 8.79 19.19
N LYS A 241 -21.69 7.64 19.65
CA LYS A 241 -20.82 7.57 20.85
C LYS A 241 -19.43 8.07 20.49
N VAL A 242 -18.84 8.91 21.33
CA VAL A 242 -17.50 9.45 21.11
C VAL A 242 -16.61 9.11 22.31
N VAL A 243 -15.44 8.53 22.02
CA VAL A 243 -14.46 8.07 23.02
C VAL A 243 -13.08 8.59 22.66
N GLY A 244 -12.50 9.42 23.53
CA GLY A 244 -11.09 9.80 23.43
C GLY A 244 -10.22 8.77 24.16
N VAL A 245 -9.16 8.33 23.49
CA VAL A 245 -8.15 7.41 24.05
C VAL A 245 -6.80 8.12 23.97
N PRO A 246 -6.03 8.24 25.08
CA PRO A 246 -4.72 8.89 25.05
C PRO A 246 -3.64 8.02 24.43
#